data_2900520185674d682075ff66e9c7a2b1
#
_entry.id   2900520185674d682075ff66e9c7a2b1
#
_cell.length_a   1.000
_cell.length_b   1.000
_cell.length_c   1.000
_cell.angle_alpha   90.00
_cell.angle_beta   90.00
_cell.angle_gamma   90.00
#
_symmetry.space_group_name_H-M   'P 1'
#
loop_
_entity.id
_entity.type
_entity.pdbx_description
1 polymer ?
#
loop_
_entity_poly.entity_id
_entity_poly.type
_entity_poly.pdbx_seq_one_letter_code
_entity_poly.pdbx_strand_id
1 'polypeptide(L)'
;RERKKWRKFISNWDNSMNDLVQQPDIKKADELLGLWKNYLENLTGLPYKEWTSTEISIHLNKPEIIKDFRKIELIIYANRVDDNIREACDNLLKISEGLLEEKIEKIYNHD
;
A
#
# COMPACT_ATOMS: atom_id res chain seq x y z
N ARG A 1 3.51 -19.14 6.08
CA ARG A 1 4.56 -18.11 6.13
C ARG A 1 4.08 -16.81 5.49
N GLU A 2 3.61 -16.88 4.27
CA GLU A 2 3.10 -15.70 3.60
C GLU A 2 1.84 -15.15 4.29
N ARG A 3 0.97 -16.03 4.76
CA ARG A 3 -0.24 -15.60 5.47
C ARG A 3 0.07 -15.00 6.84
N LYS A 4 1.11 -15.47 7.51
CA LYS A 4 1.55 -14.89 8.78
C LYS A 4 2.10 -13.48 8.58
N LYS A 5 2.90 -13.29 7.53
CA LYS A 5 3.42 -11.97 7.17
C LYS A 5 2.30 -11.02 6.79
N TRP A 6 1.30 -11.53 6.08
CA TRP A 6 0.13 -10.75 5.69
C TRP A 6 -0.68 -10.29 6.91
N ARG A 7 -0.92 -11.20 7.86
CA ARG A 7 -1.66 -10.84 9.08
C ARG A 7 -0.94 -9.74 9.87
N LYS A 8 0.38 -9.84 9.94
CA LYS A 8 1.18 -8.81 10.60
C LYS A 8 1.08 -7.47 9.85
N PHE A 9 1.17 -7.52 8.53
CA PHE A 9 1.04 -6.32 7.70
C PHE A 9 -0.34 -5.68 7.87
N ILE A 10 -1.42 -6.45 7.81
CA ILE A 10 -2.79 -5.93 7.98
C ILE A 10 -2.93 -5.24 9.33
N SER A 11 -2.44 -5.87 10.40
CA SER A 11 -2.54 -5.28 11.73
C SER A 11 -1.83 -3.93 11.80
N ASN A 12 -0.61 -3.86 11.26
CA ASN A 12 0.15 -2.62 11.21
C ASN A 12 -0.53 -1.58 10.32
N TRP A 13 -1.05 -2.02 9.17
CA TRP A 13 -1.74 -1.15 8.23
C TRP A 13 -2.98 -0.51 8.87
N ASP A 14 -3.83 -1.33 9.50
CA ASP A 14 -5.05 -0.86 10.12
C ASP A 14 -4.76 0.15 11.23
N ASN A 15 -3.76 -0.13 12.06
CA ASN A 15 -3.38 0.78 13.14
C ASN A 15 -2.85 2.10 12.57
N SER A 16 -1.99 2.04 11.57
CA SER A 16 -1.41 3.24 10.95
C SER A 16 -2.46 4.05 10.21
N MET A 17 -3.36 3.38 9.49
CA MET A 17 -4.43 4.03 8.74
C MET A 17 -5.40 4.74 9.69
N ASN A 18 -5.84 4.06 10.75
CA ASN A 18 -6.77 4.64 11.71
C ASN A 18 -6.15 5.85 12.41
N ASP A 19 -4.89 5.76 12.78
CA ASP A 19 -4.16 6.85 13.40
C ASP A 19 -4.05 8.06 12.44
N LEU A 20 -3.73 7.80 11.18
CA LEU A 20 -3.65 8.85 10.16
C LEU A 20 -4.99 9.55 9.94
N VAL A 21 -6.07 8.78 9.87
CA VAL A 21 -7.41 9.34 9.63
C VAL A 21 -7.88 10.19 10.81
N GLN A 22 -7.57 9.77 12.04
CA GLN A 22 -7.96 10.52 13.24
C GLN A 22 -7.15 11.79 13.42
N GLN A 23 -5.86 11.73 13.17
CA GLN A 23 -4.96 12.88 13.31
C GLN A 23 -3.99 12.91 12.13
N PRO A 24 -4.39 13.46 11.00
CA PRO A 24 -3.53 13.54 9.82
C PRO A 24 -2.24 14.30 10.10
N ASP A 25 -1.13 13.75 9.62
CA ASP A 25 0.21 14.21 9.89
C ASP A 25 1.11 13.75 8.75
N ILE A 26 2.03 14.60 8.33
CA ILE A 26 2.95 14.32 7.22
C ILE A 26 3.75 13.05 7.48
N LYS A 27 4.30 12.92 8.69
CA LYS A 27 5.11 11.76 9.06
C LYS A 27 4.30 10.47 9.01
N LYS A 28 3.06 10.49 9.51
CA LYS A 28 2.18 9.33 9.49
C LYS A 28 1.84 8.90 8.08
N ALA A 29 1.59 9.87 7.18
CA ALA A 29 1.29 9.57 5.78
C ALA A 29 2.49 8.92 5.08
N ASP A 30 3.68 9.45 5.33
CA ASP A 30 4.92 8.91 4.77
C ASP A 30 5.17 7.49 5.29
N GLU A 31 4.97 7.26 6.58
CA GLU A 31 5.13 5.94 7.19
C GLU A 31 4.12 4.94 6.62
N LEU A 32 2.89 5.38 6.36
CA LEU A 32 1.87 4.50 5.78
C LEU A 32 2.27 4.03 4.38
N LEU A 33 2.72 4.95 3.52
CA LEU A 33 3.22 4.58 2.18
C LEU A 33 4.44 3.68 2.27
N GLY A 34 5.35 3.97 3.20
CA GLY A 34 6.53 3.14 3.43
C GLY A 34 6.18 1.73 3.85
N LEU A 35 5.19 1.59 4.72
CA LEU A 35 4.71 0.28 5.17
C LEU A 35 4.18 -0.55 4.01
N TRP A 36 3.38 0.05 3.13
CA TRP A 36 2.82 -0.61 1.96
C TRP A 36 3.92 -1.04 0.97
N LYS A 37 4.82 -0.11 0.64
CA LYS A 37 5.92 -0.39 -0.28
C LYS A 37 6.85 -1.47 0.26
N ASN A 38 7.15 -1.41 1.56
CA ASN A 38 8.00 -2.39 2.20
C ASN A 38 7.39 -3.79 2.14
N TYR A 39 6.09 -3.90 2.41
CA TYR A 39 5.40 -5.18 2.33
C TYR A 39 5.47 -5.76 0.92
N LEU A 40 5.20 -4.94 -0.10
CA LEU A 40 5.23 -5.41 -1.49
C LEU A 40 6.64 -5.74 -1.96
N GLU A 41 7.64 -5.01 -1.52
CA GLU A 41 9.03 -5.35 -1.84
C GLU A 41 9.41 -6.70 -1.26
N ASN A 42 9.03 -6.96 -0.02
CA ASN A 42 9.29 -8.26 0.62
C ASN A 42 8.50 -9.40 -0.04
N LEU A 43 7.27 -9.11 -0.46
CA LEU A 43 6.41 -10.11 -1.10
C LEU A 43 6.91 -10.51 -2.49
N THR A 44 7.33 -9.54 -3.29
CA THR A 44 7.61 -9.73 -4.71
C THR A 44 9.08 -9.81 -5.05
N GLY A 45 9.95 -9.28 -4.19
CA GLY A 45 11.37 -9.14 -4.48
C GLY A 45 11.68 -7.98 -5.42
N LEU A 46 10.68 -7.17 -5.77
CA LEU A 46 10.86 -6.01 -6.65
C LEU A 46 11.07 -4.73 -5.84
N PRO A 47 11.75 -3.72 -6.40
CA PRO A 47 12.20 -2.56 -5.60
C PRO A 47 11.09 -1.50 -5.41
N TYR A 48 9.98 -1.90 -4.79
CA TYR A 48 8.86 -1.00 -4.55
C TYR A 48 9.22 0.24 -3.75
N LYS A 49 10.19 0.12 -2.85
CA LYS A 49 10.62 1.27 -2.04
C LYS A 49 11.33 2.34 -2.87
N GLU A 50 11.94 1.94 -3.98
CA GLU A 50 12.64 2.86 -4.88
C GLU A 50 11.71 3.50 -5.91
N TRP A 51 10.55 2.92 -6.13
CA TRP A 51 9.62 3.39 -7.16
C TRP A 51 8.71 4.50 -6.66
N THR A 52 8.44 5.46 -7.56
CA THR A 52 7.40 6.46 -7.34
C THR A 52 6.03 5.82 -7.52
N SER A 53 4.98 6.51 -7.08
CA SER A 53 3.60 6.05 -7.29
C SER A 53 3.29 5.87 -8.78
N THR A 54 3.80 6.75 -9.63
CA THR A 54 3.62 6.65 -11.08
C THR A 54 4.29 5.37 -11.62
N GLU A 55 5.53 5.10 -11.20
CA GLU A 55 6.24 3.91 -11.62
C GLU A 55 5.54 2.64 -11.17
N ILE A 56 5.02 2.62 -9.95
CA ILE A 56 4.26 1.48 -9.42
C ILE A 56 3.00 1.25 -10.25
N SER A 57 2.26 2.30 -10.58
CA SER A 57 1.03 2.18 -11.37
C SER A 57 1.31 1.63 -12.76
N ILE A 58 2.41 2.03 -13.37
CA ILE A 58 2.84 1.53 -14.68
C ILE A 58 3.22 0.06 -14.57
N HIS A 59 4.03 -0.29 -13.58
CA HIS A 59 4.48 -1.67 -13.38
C HIS A 59 3.29 -2.63 -13.19
N LEU A 60 2.30 -2.21 -12.40
CA LEU A 60 1.12 -3.03 -12.14
C LEU A 60 0.08 -2.96 -13.25
N ASN A 61 0.28 -2.06 -14.23
CA ASN A 61 -0.68 -1.79 -15.29
C ASN A 61 -2.05 -1.41 -14.72
N LYS A 62 -2.03 -0.56 -13.69
CA LYS A 62 -3.24 -0.09 -12.99
C LYS A 62 -3.17 1.43 -12.82
N PRO A 63 -3.41 2.19 -13.91
CA PRO A 63 -3.32 3.65 -13.83
C PRO A 63 -4.32 4.26 -12.84
N GLU A 64 -5.41 3.56 -12.55
CA GLU A 64 -6.44 4.01 -11.62
C GLU A 64 -5.94 4.15 -10.18
N ILE A 65 -4.84 3.48 -9.81
CA ILE A 65 -4.34 3.57 -8.43
C ILE A 65 -3.57 4.86 -8.16
N ILE A 66 -3.21 5.62 -9.22
CA ILE A 66 -2.52 6.89 -9.03
C ILE A 66 -3.36 7.84 -8.17
N LYS A 67 -4.67 7.89 -8.38
CA LYS A 67 -5.55 8.75 -7.59
C LYS A 67 -5.53 8.40 -6.11
N ASP A 68 -5.36 7.11 -5.78
CA ASP A 68 -5.31 6.67 -4.39
C ASP A 68 -3.99 7.11 -3.73
N PHE A 69 -2.88 6.91 -4.43
CA PHE A 69 -1.59 7.42 -3.95
C PHE A 69 -1.62 8.94 -3.76
N ARG A 70 -2.22 9.67 -4.71
CA ARG A 70 -2.26 11.13 -4.65
C ARG A 70 -2.96 11.65 -3.40
N LYS A 71 -3.98 10.94 -2.92
CA LYS A 71 -4.69 11.34 -1.70
C LYS A 71 -3.78 11.27 -0.47
N ILE A 72 -2.94 10.24 -0.38
CA ILE A 72 -1.99 10.12 0.72
C ILE A 72 -0.83 11.12 0.51
N GLU A 73 -0.31 11.22 -0.71
CA GLU A 73 0.77 12.15 -1.03
C GLU A 73 0.37 13.61 -0.82
N LEU A 74 -0.91 13.94 -0.96
CA LEU A 74 -1.42 15.28 -0.71
C LEU A 74 -1.19 15.72 0.74
N ILE A 75 -1.28 14.79 1.68
CA ILE A 75 -0.95 15.06 3.07
C ILE A 75 0.54 15.38 3.21
N ILE A 76 1.39 14.60 2.52
CA ILE A 76 2.85 14.74 2.61
C ILE A 76 3.32 16.08 2.01
N TYR A 77 2.83 16.41 0.81
CA TYR A 77 3.36 17.54 0.06
C TYR A 77 2.59 18.85 0.27
N ALA A 78 1.34 18.80 0.68
CA ALA A 78 0.49 19.98 0.82
C ALA A 78 -0.22 20.09 2.17
N ASN A 79 0.01 19.13 3.07
CA ASN A 79 -0.64 19.06 4.38
C ASN A 79 -2.17 19.17 4.28
N ARG A 80 -2.73 18.54 3.24
CA ARG A 80 -4.16 18.54 2.97
C ARG A 80 -4.71 17.13 3.03
N VAL A 81 -5.92 16.98 3.57
CA VAL A 81 -6.60 15.69 3.73
C VAL A 81 -7.79 15.64 2.78
N ASP A 82 -7.83 14.57 1.98
CA ASP A 82 -8.97 14.28 1.12
C ASP A 82 -10.02 13.51 1.93
N ASP A 83 -11.31 13.84 1.73
CA ASP A 83 -12.41 13.20 2.45
C ASP A 83 -12.47 11.69 2.16
N ASN A 84 -11.93 11.26 1.02
CA ASN A 84 -11.93 9.85 0.60
C ASN A 84 -10.60 9.14 0.92
N ILE A 85 -9.85 9.64 1.90
CA ILE A 85 -8.55 9.06 2.27
C ILE A 85 -8.70 7.59 2.71
N ARG A 86 -9.75 7.26 3.43
CA ARG A 86 -9.99 5.88 3.89
C ARG A 86 -10.21 4.94 2.70
N GLU A 87 -11.00 5.38 1.71
CA GLU A 87 -11.22 4.60 0.49
C GLU A 87 -9.91 4.37 -0.27
N ALA A 88 -9.07 5.40 -0.37
CA ALA A 88 -7.76 5.26 -1.01
C ALA A 88 -6.90 4.20 -0.32
N CYS A 89 -6.87 4.22 1.01
CA CYS A 89 -6.14 3.23 1.79
C CYS A 89 -6.69 1.82 1.58
N ASP A 90 -8.01 1.67 1.55
CA ASP A 90 -8.65 0.38 1.31
C ASP A 90 -8.33 -0.15 -0.09
N ASN A 91 -8.28 0.73 -1.09
CA ASN A 91 -7.93 0.33 -2.46
C ASN A 91 -6.49 -0.18 -2.55
N LEU A 92 -5.56 0.50 -1.88
CA LEU A 92 -4.17 0.04 -1.84
C LEU A 92 -4.04 -1.30 -1.12
N LEU A 93 -4.81 -1.50 -0.05
CA LEU A 93 -4.82 -2.78 0.66
C LEU A 93 -5.30 -3.91 -0.24
N LYS A 94 -6.35 -3.68 -1.02
CA LYS A 94 -6.88 -4.68 -1.96
C LYS A 94 -5.86 -5.06 -3.02
N ILE A 95 -5.07 -4.11 -3.50
CA ILE A 95 -4.01 -4.40 -4.47
C ILE A 95 -2.97 -5.33 -3.85
N SER A 96 -2.55 -5.05 -2.61
CA SER A 96 -1.58 -5.89 -1.93
C SER A 96 -2.13 -7.30 -1.67
N GLU A 97 -3.42 -7.41 -1.35
CA GLU A 97 -4.07 -8.71 -1.18
C GLU A 97 -4.09 -9.50 -2.49
N GLY A 98 -4.40 -8.84 -3.60
CA GLY A 98 -4.37 -9.48 -4.92
C GLY A 98 -3.00 -10.02 -5.28
N LEU A 99 -1.95 -9.26 -4.98
CA LEU A 99 -0.58 -9.70 -5.23
C LEU A 99 -0.18 -10.88 -4.34
N LEU A 100 -0.64 -10.88 -3.10
CA LEU A 100 -0.43 -12.01 -2.19
C LEU A 100 -1.10 -13.28 -2.74
N GLU A 101 -2.35 -13.15 -3.19
CA GLU A 101 -3.09 -14.28 -3.74
C GLU A 101 -2.42 -14.84 -5.00
N GLU A 102 -1.90 -13.98 -5.86
CA GLU A 102 -1.13 -14.42 -7.03
C GLU A 102 0.10 -15.22 -6.63
N LYS A 103 0.82 -14.75 -5.61
CA LYS A 103 2.00 -15.46 -5.14
C LYS A 103 1.65 -16.82 -4.55
N ILE A 104 0.60 -16.88 -3.75
CA ILE A 104 0.15 -18.16 -3.14
C ILE A 104 -0.27 -19.13 -4.23
N GLU A 105 -1.02 -18.66 -5.23
CA GLU A 105 -1.46 -19.48 -6.34
C GLU A 105 -0.27 -20.07 -7.10
N LYS A 106 0.75 -19.26 -7.38
CA LYS A 106 1.96 -19.73 -8.04
C LYS A 106 2.69 -20.79 -7.23
N ILE A 107 2.73 -20.65 -5.91
CA ILE A 107 3.34 -21.64 -5.04
C ILE A 107 2.60 -22.97 -5.12
N TYR A 108 1.27 -22.96 -5.08
CA TYR A 108 0.45 -24.16 -5.11
C TYR A 108 0.36 -24.82 -6.49
N ASN A 109 0.49 -24.03 -7.55
CA ASN A 109 0.38 -24.51 -8.92
C ASN A 109 1.72 -24.76 -9.60
N HIS A 110 2.78 -24.85 -8.82
CA HIS A 110 4.15 -24.98 -9.33
C HIS A 110 4.55 -26.42 -9.62
N ASP A 111 3.61 -27.30 -9.80
CA ASP A 111 3.94 -28.68 -10.20
C ASP A 111 3.84 -28.81 -11.73
#